data_9d75e17b735c274a1b8a830795b3ba6b
#
_entry.id   9d75e17b735c274a1b8a830795b3ba6b
#
_cell.length_a   1.000
_cell.length_b   1.000
_cell.length_c   1.000
_cell.angle_alpha   90.00
_cell.angle_beta   90.00
_cell.angle_gamma   90.00
#
_symmetry.space_group_name_H-M   'P 1'
#
loop_
_entity.id
_entity.type
_entity.pdbx_description
1 polymer ?
#
loop_
_entity_poly.entity_id
_entity_poly.type
_entity_poly.pdbx_seq_one_letter_code
_entity_poly.pdbx_strand_id
1 'polypeptide(L)'
;MAKRQWVVYLIQCSDDSLYCGITNNLKNRLAAHNLGRGAKYTRSRRPVKLVGTSSKMTKSDALKLEYRVKPVTDIMSFLRT
;
A
#
# COMPACT_ATOMS: atom_id res chain seq x y z
N MET A 1 0.57 -1.90 25.86
CA MET A 1 -0.51 -1.36 25.03
C MET A 1 -0.06 -1.28 23.59
N ALA A 2 -0.95 -1.65 22.66
CA ALA A 2 -0.64 -1.54 21.25
C ALA A 2 -0.62 -0.07 20.83
N LYS A 3 0.43 0.36 20.14
CA LYS A 3 0.53 1.73 19.64
C LYS A 3 -0.20 1.83 18.30
N ARG A 4 -0.92 2.94 18.10
CA ARG A 4 -1.61 3.23 16.85
C ARG A 4 -0.67 4.00 15.92
N GLN A 5 0.24 3.27 15.29
CA GLN A 5 1.24 3.85 14.40
C GLN A 5 1.16 3.28 12.97
N TRP A 6 0.28 2.32 12.76
CA TRP A 6 0.17 1.64 11.48
C TRP A 6 -0.91 2.27 10.61
N VAL A 7 -0.67 2.31 9.33
CA VAL A 7 -1.63 2.78 8.33
C VAL A 7 -1.75 1.76 7.22
N VAL A 8 -2.92 1.73 6.60
CA VAL A 8 -3.11 1.08 5.30
C VAL A 8 -2.89 2.15 4.24
N TYR A 9 -2.09 1.86 3.24
CA TYR A 9 -1.79 2.81 2.17
C TYR A 9 -2.11 2.21 0.82
N LEU A 10 -2.45 3.09 -0.12
CA LEU A 10 -2.67 2.74 -1.52
C LEU A 10 -1.68 3.51 -2.37
N ILE A 11 -1.00 2.80 -3.24
CA ILE A 11 -0.10 3.42 -4.21
C ILE A 11 -0.52 3.04 -5.62
N GLN A 12 -0.33 3.97 -6.54
CA GLN A 12 -0.52 3.75 -7.96
C GLN A 12 0.84 3.52 -8.60
N CYS A 13 0.96 2.47 -9.37
CA CYS A 13 2.18 2.09 -10.06
C CYS A 13 2.26 2.78 -11.44
N SER A 14 3.40 2.68 -12.10
CA SER A 14 3.61 3.31 -13.40
C SER A 14 2.69 2.76 -14.50
N ASP A 15 2.20 1.54 -14.34
CA ASP A 15 1.26 0.90 -15.26
C ASP A 15 -0.20 1.16 -14.89
N ASP A 16 -0.46 2.14 -14.00
CA ASP A 16 -1.79 2.50 -13.46
C ASP A 16 -2.42 1.45 -12.55
N SER A 17 -1.74 0.34 -12.27
CA SER A 17 -2.23 -0.62 -11.29
C SER A 17 -2.13 -0.07 -9.87
N LEU A 18 -2.90 -0.65 -8.96
CA LEU A 18 -2.94 -0.24 -7.56
C LEU A 18 -2.35 -1.32 -6.67
N TYR A 19 -1.66 -0.90 -5.63
CA TYR A 19 -1.10 -1.79 -4.62
C TYR A 19 -1.50 -1.29 -3.24
N CYS A 20 -1.94 -2.22 -2.39
CA CYS A 20 -2.35 -1.94 -1.02
C CYS A 20 -1.38 -2.61 -0.06
N GLY A 21 -0.92 -1.88 0.95
CA GLY A 21 -0.03 -2.43 1.98
C GLY A 21 -0.25 -1.75 3.32
N ILE A 22 0.49 -2.20 4.32
CA ILE A 22 0.49 -1.58 5.65
C ILE A 22 1.91 -1.21 6.04
N THR A 23 2.05 -0.17 6.84
CA THR A 23 3.34 0.25 7.33
C THR A 23 3.17 1.09 8.59
N ASN A 24 4.20 1.13 9.41
CA ASN A 24 4.29 2.06 10.54
C ASN A 24 5.20 3.26 10.20
N ASN A 25 5.71 3.33 8.99
CA ASN A 25 6.54 4.46 8.53
C ASN A 25 6.30 4.64 7.04
N LEU A 26 5.29 5.43 6.70
CA LEU A 26 4.84 5.59 5.32
C LEU A 26 5.93 6.19 4.43
N LYS A 27 6.64 7.21 4.93
CA LYS A 27 7.70 7.86 4.16
C LYS A 27 8.80 6.88 3.75
N ASN A 28 9.28 6.10 4.71
CA ASN A 28 10.33 5.11 4.45
C ASN A 28 9.83 3.99 3.54
N ARG A 29 8.58 3.57 3.72
CA ARG A 29 8.02 2.49 2.91
C ARG A 29 7.84 2.92 1.47
N LEU A 30 7.36 4.15 1.25
CA LEU A 30 7.19 4.69 -0.10
C LEU A 30 8.54 4.82 -0.80
N ALA A 31 9.56 5.31 -0.09
CA ALA A 31 10.92 5.38 -0.62
C ALA A 31 11.46 3.99 -0.98
N ALA A 32 11.20 2.99 -0.14
CA ALA A 32 11.63 1.61 -0.40
C ALA A 32 10.98 1.07 -1.67
N HIS A 33 9.69 1.33 -1.90
CA HIS A 33 9.04 0.92 -3.14
C HIS A 33 9.71 1.54 -4.36
N ASN A 34 10.03 2.84 -4.31
CA ASN A 34 10.65 3.54 -5.44
C ASN A 34 12.11 3.16 -5.65
N LEU A 35 12.78 2.63 -4.62
CA LEU A 35 14.13 2.10 -4.74
C LEU A 35 14.17 0.63 -5.18
N GLY A 36 13.01 0.01 -5.39
CA GLY A 36 12.94 -1.40 -5.77
C GLY A 36 13.11 -2.37 -4.61
N ARG A 37 12.98 -1.89 -3.37
CA ARG A 37 13.12 -2.69 -2.15
C ARG A 37 11.79 -2.96 -1.48
N GLY A 38 10.68 -2.54 -2.08
CA GLY A 38 9.35 -2.78 -1.56
C GLY A 38 8.84 -4.15 -1.95
N ALA A 39 7.52 -4.24 -2.18
CA ALA A 39 6.91 -5.50 -2.57
C ALA A 39 7.38 -5.94 -3.95
N LYS A 40 7.39 -7.26 -4.15
CA LYS A 40 7.72 -7.83 -5.47
C LYS A 40 6.84 -7.27 -6.57
N TYR A 41 5.56 -7.06 -6.28
CA TYR A 41 4.60 -6.52 -7.24
C TYR A 41 5.01 -5.13 -7.76
N THR A 42 5.51 -4.26 -6.88
CA THR A 42 5.85 -2.89 -7.25
C THR A 42 7.22 -2.74 -7.88
N ARG A 43 8.08 -3.74 -7.73
CA ARG A 43 9.48 -3.66 -8.14
C ARG A 43 9.65 -3.33 -9.63
N SER A 44 8.86 -3.94 -10.49
CA SER A 44 8.91 -3.72 -11.94
C SER A 44 7.91 -2.66 -12.42
N ARG A 45 7.19 -2.01 -11.49
CA ARG A 45 6.13 -1.05 -11.80
C ARG A 45 6.42 0.33 -11.23
N ARG A 46 7.69 0.63 -11.04
CA ARG A 46 8.14 1.94 -10.55
C ARG A 46 8.11 2.99 -11.68
N PRO A 47 7.97 4.26 -11.37
CA PRO A 47 7.78 4.84 -10.04
C PRO A 47 6.36 4.62 -9.53
N VAL A 48 6.20 4.61 -8.20
CA VAL A 48 4.91 4.54 -7.54
C VAL A 48 4.62 5.85 -6.84
N LYS A 49 3.33 6.18 -6.69
CA LYS A 49 2.91 7.37 -5.98
C LYS A 49 1.80 7.04 -5.01
N LEU A 50 1.78 7.73 -3.88
CA LEU A 50 0.75 7.57 -2.87
C LEU A 50 -0.56 8.18 -3.37
N VAL A 51 -1.65 7.39 -3.35
CA VAL A 51 -2.98 7.89 -3.75
C VAL A 51 -3.95 7.87 -2.58
N GLY A 52 -3.65 7.18 -1.49
CA GLY A 52 -4.52 7.18 -0.32
C GLY A 52 -3.85 6.54 0.87
N THR A 53 -4.29 6.93 2.06
CA THR A 53 -3.83 6.35 3.31
C THR A 53 -4.94 6.43 4.34
N SER A 54 -5.00 5.43 5.21
CA SER A 54 -5.95 5.41 6.33
C SER A 54 -5.44 6.28 7.48
N SER A 55 -6.29 6.49 8.48
CA SER A 55 -5.86 7.02 9.76
C SER A 55 -4.93 6.00 10.45
N LYS A 56 -4.19 6.46 11.44
CA LYS A 56 -3.30 5.58 12.21
C LYS A 56 -4.09 4.63 13.09
N MET A 57 -3.63 3.38 13.16
CA MET A 57 -4.29 2.33 13.91
C MET A 57 -3.26 1.32 14.41
N THR A 58 -3.72 0.31 15.13
CA THR A 58 -2.83 -0.79 15.54
C THR A 58 -2.47 -1.64 14.32
N LYS A 59 -1.38 -2.40 14.42
CA LYS A 59 -0.98 -3.30 13.35
C LYS A 59 -2.08 -4.32 13.06
N SER A 60 -2.72 -4.85 14.11
CA SER A 60 -3.81 -5.81 13.96
C SER A 60 -4.97 -5.24 13.16
N ASP A 61 -5.38 -4.00 13.48
CA ASP A 61 -6.47 -3.33 12.77
C ASP A 61 -6.06 -3.02 11.32
N ALA A 62 -4.81 -2.62 11.11
CA ALA A 62 -4.31 -2.34 9.77
C ALA A 62 -4.34 -3.60 8.90
N LEU A 63 -3.95 -4.76 9.45
CA LEU A 63 -4.00 -6.03 8.73
C LEU A 63 -5.44 -6.39 8.35
N LYS A 64 -6.39 -6.16 9.26
CA LYS A 64 -7.81 -6.43 8.99
C LYS A 64 -8.34 -5.53 7.87
N LEU A 65 -7.96 -4.25 7.91
CA LEU A 65 -8.40 -3.31 6.89
C LEU A 65 -7.76 -3.62 5.54
N GLU A 66 -6.47 -3.93 5.52
CA GLU A 66 -5.77 -4.33 4.30
C GLU A 66 -6.48 -5.52 3.64
N TYR A 67 -6.85 -6.50 4.45
CA TYR A 67 -7.54 -7.69 3.95
C TYR A 67 -8.88 -7.35 3.28
N ARG A 68 -9.58 -6.32 3.78
CA ARG A 68 -10.84 -5.87 3.19
C ARG A 68 -10.64 -5.04 1.93
N VAL A 69 -9.58 -4.24 1.88
CA VAL A 69 -9.32 -3.31 0.78
C VAL A 69 -8.66 -4.01 -0.40
N LYS A 70 -7.82 -4.99 -0.14
CA LYS A 70 -7.01 -5.66 -1.16
C LYS A 70 -7.83 -6.25 -2.32
N PRO A 71 -8.95 -6.95 -2.08
CA PRO A 71 -9.77 -7.46 -3.19
C PRO A 71 -10.33 -6.33 -4.06
N VAL A 72 -10.68 -5.20 -3.47
CA VAL A 72 -11.20 -4.04 -4.22
C VAL A 72 -10.11 -3.44 -5.09
N THR A 73 -8.89 -3.28 -4.56
CA THR A 73 -7.77 -2.75 -5.34
C THR A 73 -7.38 -3.70 -6.47
N ASP A 74 -7.44 -5.00 -6.24
CA ASP A 74 -7.16 -6.00 -7.28
C ASP A 74 -8.16 -5.89 -8.43
N ILE A 75 -9.46 -5.75 -8.11
CA ILE A 75 -10.50 -5.59 -9.11
C ILE A 75 -10.31 -4.28 -9.88
N MET A 76 -10.02 -3.19 -9.20
CA MET A 76 -9.80 -1.89 -9.84
C MET A 76 -8.59 -1.93 -10.77
N SER A 77 -7.52 -2.59 -10.36
CA SER A 77 -6.32 -2.76 -11.20
C SER A 77 -6.65 -3.56 -12.45
N PHE A 78 -7.44 -4.61 -12.31
CA PHE A 78 -7.88 -5.42 -13.45
C PHE A 78 -8.72 -4.62 -14.44
N LEU A 79 -9.64 -3.80 -13.93
CA LEU A 79 -10.53 -2.99 -14.77
C LEU A 79 -9.80 -1.89 -15.54
N ARG A 80 -8.61 -1.49 -15.07
CA ARG A 80 -7.80 -0.45 -15.73
C ARG A 80 -6.94 -0.97 -16.86
N THR A 81 -6.75 -2.27 -16.91
CA THR A 81 -5.99 -2.85 -18.01
C THR A 81 -6.85 -3.04 -19.23
#